data_f51a2f375063cdeaa71fa2a4a87f376e
#
_entry.id   f51a2f375063cdeaa71fa2a4a87f376e
#
_cell.length_a   1.000
_cell.length_b   1.000
_cell.length_c   1.000
_cell.angle_alpha   90.00
_cell.angle_beta   90.00
_cell.angle_gamma   90.00
#
_symmetry.space_group_name_H-M   'P 1'
#
loop_
_entity.id
_entity.type
_entity.pdbx_description
1 polymer ?
#
loop_
_entity_poly.entity_id
_entity_poly.type
_entity_poly.pdbx_seq_one_letter_code
_entity_poly.pdbx_strand_id
1 'polypeptide(L)'
;MNRLAMTWLGSKALVIACLLGVTTAQAGGFANPTMSASGLGVANAMVASADDVSAAAYNPAGIAWQDGIQAMVGVDFQYRNSSVELPAGIGTNGGGAGNPNHLYASWMPHDGNFGVSMAYNKPYEIDNNWTSTGQAALDLNRLSLDAIFAVNSSLALAAGIDWYLSTLSMNTPGQSFASSDKTSFGGHASMKWKAAPMWSVGVMARLGGKLKYSNSLSQAFSLKLPDEITVAVAHDVADAVRLEFDANWSRWSRVKSLNDQAISMRDSITLMTGATWFWRENSQLRFGYAYDQGANKGTAYNPLIADQTAHKLSLGAGGDLYGVHADVAVGYAFHPKKNVSGAYAGTYRDRRFSFALSVAKRF
;
A
#
# COMPACT_ATOMS: atom_id res chain seq x y z
N MET A 1 -20.30 12.64 -43.94
CA MET A 1 -19.94 11.20 -43.96
C MET A 1 -18.70 11.02 -43.10
N ASN A 2 -18.63 9.96 -42.30
CA ASN A 2 -17.54 9.51 -41.40
C ASN A 2 -17.42 10.17 -40.02
N ARG A 3 -18.38 9.88 -39.13
CA ARG A 3 -18.22 9.97 -37.69
C ARG A 3 -18.60 8.68 -36.90
N LEU A 4 -18.73 7.54 -37.58
CA LEU A 4 -19.22 6.29 -36.97
C LEU A 4 -18.18 5.14 -36.87
N ALA A 5 -16.92 5.37 -37.29
CA ALA A 5 -15.91 4.31 -37.29
C ALA A 5 -14.96 4.29 -36.07
N MET A 6 -15.04 5.26 -35.15
CA MET A 6 -14.07 5.40 -34.05
C MET A 6 -14.56 4.87 -32.68
N THR A 7 -15.83 4.45 -32.59
CA THR A 7 -16.44 3.97 -31.33
C THR A 7 -16.34 2.45 -31.14
N TRP A 8 -15.88 1.69 -32.14
CA TRP A 8 -15.84 0.22 -32.09
C TRP A 8 -14.50 -0.42 -31.71
N LEU A 9 -13.42 0.35 -31.70
CA LEU A 9 -12.08 -0.16 -31.31
C LEU A 9 -11.80 -0.01 -29.81
N GLY A 10 -12.48 0.90 -29.11
CA GLY A 10 -12.26 1.12 -27.66
C GLY A 10 -12.80 0.00 -26.75
N SER A 11 -13.84 -0.72 -27.18
CA SER A 11 -14.49 -1.73 -26.33
C SER A 11 -13.85 -3.12 -26.40
N LYS A 12 -13.02 -3.41 -27.40
CA LYS A 12 -12.34 -4.72 -27.53
C LYS A 12 -10.96 -4.78 -26.88
N ALA A 13 -10.30 -3.64 -26.69
CA ALA A 13 -8.98 -3.59 -26.06
C ALA A 13 -9.04 -3.81 -24.53
N LEU A 14 -10.15 -3.47 -23.89
CA LEU A 14 -10.32 -3.61 -22.44
C LEU A 14 -10.59 -5.07 -21.99
N VAL A 15 -11.10 -5.92 -22.87
CA VAL A 15 -11.46 -7.32 -22.54
C VAL A 15 -10.30 -8.29 -22.72
N ILE A 16 -9.26 -7.94 -23.46
CA ILE A 16 -8.11 -8.83 -23.74
C ILE A 16 -7.07 -8.83 -22.60
N ALA A 17 -7.05 -7.80 -21.76
CA ALA A 17 -6.13 -7.74 -20.60
C ALA A 17 -6.51 -8.67 -19.45
N CYS A 18 -7.72 -9.21 -19.41
CA CYS A 18 -8.23 -10.04 -18.31
C CYS A 18 -7.94 -11.55 -18.46
N LEU A 19 -7.28 -12.02 -19.50
CA LEU A 19 -7.12 -13.45 -19.81
C LEU A 19 -5.69 -14.01 -19.68
N LEU A 20 -4.73 -13.22 -19.26
CA LEU A 20 -3.39 -13.75 -18.94
C LEU A 20 -3.32 -14.03 -17.43
N GLY A 21 -3.61 -15.25 -17.04
CA GLY A 21 -3.44 -15.75 -15.67
C GLY A 21 -2.01 -15.56 -15.20
N VAL A 22 -1.75 -14.57 -14.35
CA VAL A 22 -0.45 -14.23 -13.80
C VAL A 22 -0.54 -13.92 -12.32
N THR A 23 0.42 -14.28 -11.60
CA THR A 23 0.53 -14.58 -10.17
C THR A 23 1.66 -13.79 -9.45
N THR A 24 1.75 -13.65 -8.17
CA THR A 24 2.07 -12.45 -7.39
C THR A 24 2.97 -12.54 -6.15
N ALA A 25 3.58 -11.46 -5.65
CA ALA A 25 4.34 -11.38 -4.38
C ALA A 25 4.43 -10.02 -3.65
N GLN A 26 4.94 -10.04 -2.39
CA GLN A 26 5.21 -8.85 -1.58
C GLN A 26 6.67 -8.39 -1.69
N ALA A 27 6.87 -7.06 -1.61
CA ALA A 27 8.14 -6.39 -1.37
C ALA A 27 7.97 -5.34 -0.26
N GLY A 28 9.08 -4.86 0.32
CA GLY A 28 9.02 -3.94 1.46
C GLY A 28 8.54 -4.63 2.74
N GLY A 29 9.12 -5.78 3.08
CA GLY A 29 8.70 -6.57 4.23
C GLY A 29 7.34 -7.22 4.02
N PHE A 30 6.40 -6.99 4.93
CA PHE A 30 5.01 -7.43 4.84
C PHE A 30 4.04 -6.24 4.74
N ALA A 31 4.51 -5.09 4.20
CA ALA A 31 3.67 -3.92 3.98
C ALA A 31 2.76 -4.11 2.77
N ASN A 32 1.53 -3.60 2.90
CA ASN A 32 0.61 -3.39 1.80
C ASN A 32 0.52 -1.87 1.54
N PRO A 33 1.19 -1.34 0.51
CA PRO A 33 1.22 0.10 0.26
C PRO A 33 -0.04 0.64 -0.41
N THR A 34 -0.90 -0.23 -0.96
CA THR A 34 -2.12 0.20 -1.65
C THR A 34 -3.19 0.60 -0.65
N MET A 35 -3.57 1.87 -0.69
CA MET A 35 -4.58 2.45 0.21
C MET A 35 -5.82 2.94 -0.56
N SER A 36 -5.78 3.01 -1.90
CA SER A 36 -6.91 3.37 -2.75
C SER A 36 -6.69 2.91 -4.19
N ALA A 37 -7.74 2.89 -5.00
CA ALA A 37 -7.60 2.60 -6.43
C ALA A 37 -6.86 3.73 -7.17
N SER A 38 -7.07 4.99 -6.79
CA SER A 38 -6.31 6.12 -7.31
C SER A 38 -4.81 5.96 -7.04
N GLY A 39 -4.45 5.60 -5.78
CA GLY A 39 -3.07 5.32 -5.40
C GLY A 39 -2.48 4.13 -6.14
N LEU A 40 -3.19 3.00 -6.24
CA LEU A 40 -2.71 1.87 -7.04
C LEU A 40 -2.41 2.28 -8.48
N GLY A 41 -3.26 3.12 -9.09
CA GLY A 41 -3.10 3.58 -10.47
C GLY A 41 -1.79 4.31 -10.75
N VAL A 42 -1.21 4.98 -9.75
CA VAL A 42 0.08 5.68 -9.79
C VAL A 42 1.17 4.95 -9.01
N ALA A 43 1.05 3.64 -8.80
CA ALA A 43 1.99 2.82 -8.01
C ALA A 43 2.25 3.37 -6.59
N ASN A 44 1.25 4.03 -6.00
CA ASN A 44 1.22 4.68 -4.68
C ASN A 44 2.07 5.96 -4.54
N ALA A 45 2.47 6.60 -5.64
CA ALA A 45 3.04 7.94 -5.64
C ALA A 45 1.91 8.98 -5.44
N MET A 46 1.57 9.31 -4.17
CA MET A 46 0.40 10.12 -3.78
C MET A 46 0.69 11.08 -2.62
N VAL A 47 1.92 11.18 -2.13
CA VAL A 47 2.21 11.95 -0.91
C VAL A 47 2.31 13.45 -1.18
N ALA A 48 2.73 13.86 -2.38
CA ALA A 48 2.79 15.26 -2.76
C ALA A 48 1.48 15.76 -3.40
N SER A 49 0.80 14.95 -4.24
CA SER A 49 -0.49 15.29 -4.81
C SER A 49 -1.59 15.29 -3.74
N ALA A 50 -1.82 14.19 -3.04
CA ALA A 50 -2.75 14.03 -1.92
C ALA A 50 -4.03 14.87 -2.12
N ASP A 51 -4.73 14.68 -3.25
CA ASP A 51 -5.80 15.55 -3.75
C ASP A 51 -7.20 14.90 -3.74
N ASP A 52 -7.31 13.68 -3.25
CA ASP A 52 -8.58 13.01 -2.95
C ASP A 52 -8.66 12.63 -1.45
N VAL A 53 -9.79 12.10 -1.01
CA VAL A 53 -10.00 11.78 0.41
C VAL A 53 -9.09 10.64 0.93
N SER A 54 -8.46 9.83 0.04
CA SER A 54 -7.44 8.85 0.44
C SER A 54 -6.15 9.51 0.94
N ALA A 55 -6.01 10.83 0.78
CA ALA A 55 -4.99 11.64 1.47
C ALA A 55 -4.96 11.35 2.98
N ALA A 56 -6.09 11.07 3.62
CA ALA A 56 -6.15 10.62 5.02
C ALA A 56 -5.23 9.42 5.34
N ALA A 57 -4.86 8.60 4.34
CA ALA A 57 -3.93 7.48 4.50
C ALA A 57 -2.52 7.78 3.98
N TYR A 58 -2.39 8.56 2.87
CA TYR A 58 -1.11 8.87 2.22
C TYR A 58 -0.42 10.10 2.81
N ASN A 59 -1.15 11.22 2.94
CA ASN A 59 -0.67 12.49 3.51
C ASN A 59 -1.86 13.34 3.97
N PRO A 60 -2.31 13.23 5.23
CA PRO A 60 -3.49 13.94 5.75
C PRO A 60 -3.42 15.46 5.60
N ALA A 61 -2.24 16.07 5.53
CA ALA A 61 -2.10 17.49 5.27
C ALA A 61 -2.72 17.92 3.92
N GLY A 62 -2.89 16.98 2.96
CA GLY A 62 -3.54 17.23 1.68
C GLY A 62 -5.03 17.57 1.80
N ILE A 63 -5.69 17.14 2.88
CA ILE A 63 -7.12 17.47 3.16
C ILE A 63 -7.34 18.97 3.39
N ALA A 64 -6.30 19.71 3.78
CA ALA A 64 -6.39 21.14 4.09
C ALA A 64 -7.01 22.01 2.98
N TRP A 65 -7.03 21.51 1.73
CA TRP A 65 -7.63 22.22 0.58
C TRP A 65 -8.77 21.43 -0.07
N GLN A 66 -9.38 20.53 0.71
CA GLN A 66 -10.49 19.70 0.26
C GLN A 66 -11.75 20.04 1.09
N ASP A 67 -12.32 21.21 0.84
CA ASP A 67 -13.45 21.73 1.60
C ASP A 67 -14.65 20.78 1.67
N GLY A 68 -15.41 20.88 2.74
CA GLY A 68 -16.64 20.13 2.98
C GLY A 68 -16.41 18.77 3.63
N ILE A 69 -17.42 17.95 3.61
CA ILE A 69 -17.37 16.56 4.06
C ILE A 69 -17.11 15.67 2.86
N GLN A 70 -16.15 14.76 2.97
CA GLN A 70 -15.89 13.76 1.95
C GLN A 70 -15.83 12.38 2.58
N ALA A 71 -16.24 11.37 1.83
CA ALA A 71 -16.11 9.97 2.22
C ALA A 71 -15.71 9.11 1.02
N MET A 72 -14.90 8.07 1.27
CA MET A 72 -14.51 7.07 0.27
C MET A 72 -14.62 5.68 0.88
N VAL A 73 -15.07 4.73 0.08
CA VAL A 73 -15.01 3.30 0.38
C VAL A 73 -14.44 2.57 -0.81
N GLY A 74 -13.69 1.51 -0.55
CA GLY A 74 -13.19 0.69 -1.64
C GLY A 74 -12.60 -0.63 -1.17
N VAL A 75 -12.20 -1.41 -2.17
CA VAL A 75 -11.62 -2.74 -2.00
C VAL A 75 -10.39 -2.88 -2.90
N ASP A 76 -9.40 -3.65 -2.44
CA ASP A 76 -8.25 -4.09 -3.21
C ASP A 76 -8.22 -5.63 -3.20
N PHE A 77 -8.33 -6.23 -4.37
CA PHE A 77 -8.21 -7.68 -4.54
C PHE A 77 -6.77 -8.00 -4.93
N GLN A 78 -6.10 -8.78 -4.11
CA GLN A 78 -4.74 -9.21 -4.37
C GLN A 78 -4.71 -10.71 -4.60
N TYR A 79 -4.04 -11.10 -5.68
CA TYR A 79 -3.79 -12.49 -6.00
C TYR A 79 -2.28 -12.73 -6.09
N ARG A 80 -1.78 -13.74 -5.35
CA ARG A 80 -0.37 -14.07 -5.25
C ARG A 80 -0.10 -15.49 -5.68
N ASN A 81 1.02 -15.71 -6.41
CA ASN A 81 1.57 -17.04 -6.65
C ASN A 81 3.07 -17.06 -6.38
N SER A 82 3.43 -17.86 -5.41
CA SER A 82 4.81 -18.06 -5.02
C SER A 82 5.16 -19.52 -5.14
N SER A 83 6.37 -19.79 -5.61
CA SER A 83 6.91 -21.15 -5.70
C SER A 83 8.38 -21.16 -5.30
N VAL A 84 8.85 -22.32 -4.85
CA VAL A 84 10.25 -22.59 -4.60
C VAL A 84 10.68 -23.86 -5.35
N GLU A 85 11.77 -23.78 -6.10
CA GLU A 85 12.43 -24.94 -6.69
C GLU A 85 13.41 -25.50 -5.65
N LEU A 86 13.13 -26.71 -5.17
CA LEU A 86 13.93 -27.48 -4.22
C LEU A 86 14.60 -28.64 -4.95
N PRO A 87 15.71 -29.22 -4.45
CA PRO A 87 16.30 -30.45 -5.02
C PRO A 87 15.31 -31.62 -5.11
N ALA A 88 14.33 -31.67 -4.19
CA ALA A 88 13.32 -32.73 -4.12
C ALA A 88 12.03 -32.41 -4.93
N GLY A 89 11.95 -31.27 -5.62
CA GLY A 89 10.77 -30.87 -6.40
C GLY A 89 10.35 -29.42 -6.18
N ILE A 90 9.15 -29.07 -6.64
CA ILE A 90 8.61 -27.73 -6.52
C ILE A 90 7.66 -27.63 -5.31
N GLY A 91 8.00 -26.75 -4.38
CA GLY A 91 7.07 -26.32 -3.32
C GLY A 91 6.23 -25.11 -3.77
N THR A 92 4.97 -25.07 -3.36
CA THR A 92 4.07 -23.96 -3.66
C THR A 92 3.56 -23.30 -2.39
N ASN A 93 3.25 -22.01 -2.48
CA ASN A 93 2.57 -21.25 -1.45
C ASN A 93 1.08 -21.18 -1.77
N GLY A 94 0.25 -21.76 -0.92
CA GLY A 94 -1.22 -21.76 -1.07
C GLY A 94 -1.90 -20.50 -0.49
N GLY A 95 -1.16 -19.62 0.19
CA GLY A 95 -1.64 -18.33 0.68
C GLY A 95 -1.60 -17.25 -0.40
N GLY A 96 -2.18 -16.08 -0.12
CA GLY A 96 -1.95 -14.90 -0.91
C GLY A 96 -3.14 -14.37 -1.72
N ALA A 97 -4.36 -14.67 -1.32
CA ALA A 97 -5.54 -13.89 -1.71
C ALA A 97 -5.92 -12.95 -0.55
N GLY A 98 -5.64 -11.67 -0.68
CA GLY A 98 -6.01 -10.64 0.29
C GLY A 98 -7.08 -9.72 -0.26
N ASN A 99 -8.00 -9.28 0.61
CA ASN A 99 -9.01 -8.28 0.30
C ASN A 99 -8.89 -7.12 1.30
N PRO A 100 -7.87 -6.26 1.21
CA PRO A 100 -7.78 -5.08 2.05
C PRO A 100 -8.87 -4.08 1.67
N ASN A 101 -9.81 -3.89 2.57
CA ASN A 101 -10.84 -2.86 2.44
C ASN A 101 -10.32 -1.54 2.97
N HIS A 102 -10.81 -0.44 2.44
CA HIS A 102 -10.51 0.89 2.94
C HIS A 102 -11.77 1.74 3.08
N LEU A 103 -11.76 2.58 4.11
CA LEU A 103 -12.82 3.55 4.38
C LEU A 103 -12.16 4.83 4.87
N TYR A 104 -12.46 5.94 4.22
CA TYR A 104 -11.94 7.26 4.56
C TYR A 104 -13.07 8.25 4.71
N ALA A 105 -12.89 9.18 5.64
CA ALA A 105 -13.76 10.33 5.79
C ALA A 105 -12.92 11.55 6.17
N SER A 106 -13.31 12.72 5.71
CA SER A 106 -12.67 13.97 6.06
C SER A 106 -13.69 15.08 6.18
N TRP A 107 -13.36 16.07 6.98
CA TRP A 107 -14.06 17.32 7.07
C TRP A 107 -13.07 18.48 7.18
N MET A 108 -13.21 19.41 6.26
CA MET A 108 -12.50 20.69 6.25
C MET A 108 -13.52 21.78 6.04
N PRO A 109 -13.71 22.71 7.00
CA PRO A 109 -14.71 23.79 6.86
C PRO A 109 -14.29 24.72 5.73
N HIS A 110 -15.29 25.24 5.00
CA HIS A 110 -15.07 26.28 4.02
C HIS A 110 -14.50 27.53 4.71
N ASP A 111 -13.46 28.11 4.16
CA ASP A 111 -12.71 29.23 4.74
C ASP A 111 -12.10 28.93 6.13
N GLY A 112 -12.08 27.68 6.58
CA GLY A 112 -11.45 27.25 7.82
C GLY A 112 -9.98 26.86 7.63
N ASN A 113 -9.24 26.94 8.72
CA ASN A 113 -7.84 26.50 8.74
C ASN A 113 -7.60 25.20 9.53
N PHE A 114 -8.64 24.64 10.13
CA PHE A 114 -8.57 23.39 10.90
C PHE A 114 -9.59 22.39 10.39
N GLY A 115 -9.15 21.17 10.16
CA GLY A 115 -9.97 20.04 9.74
C GLY A 115 -9.59 18.75 10.44
N VAL A 116 -10.33 17.70 10.16
CA VAL A 116 -10.09 16.35 10.70
C VAL A 116 -10.28 15.31 9.61
N SER A 117 -9.59 14.18 9.75
CA SER A 117 -9.84 13.00 8.91
C SER A 117 -9.80 11.71 9.70
N MET A 118 -10.37 10.68 9.11
CA MET A 118 -10.37 9.31 9.59
C MET A 118 -9.99 8.39 8.43
N ALA A 119 -9.08 7.45 8.70
CA ALA A 119 -8.72 6.41 7.74
C ALA A 119 -8.77 5.03 8.38
N TYR A 120 -9.47 4.09 7.73
CA TYR A 120 -9.42 2.66 8.04
C TYR A 120 -8.87 1.91 6.84
N ASN A 121 -7.80 1.16 7.03
CA ASN A 121 -7.16 0.37 5.99
C ASN A 121 -6.34 -0.79 6.55
N LYS A 122 -5.78 -1.64 5.67
CA LYS A 122 -4.93 -2.79 6.01
C LYS A 122 -3.49 -2.53 5.50
N PRO A 123 -2.63 -1.85 6.29
CA PRO A 123 -1.27 -1.49 5.85
C PRO A 123 -0.27 -2.65 5.90
N TYR A 124 -0.54 -3.71 6.65
CA TYR A 124 0.35 -4.85 6.79
C TYR A 124 -0.43 -6.16 6.73
N GLU A 125 0.15 -7.14 6.01
CA GLU A 125 -0.44 -8.47 5.87
C GLU A 125 0.66 -9.51 5.66
N ILE A 126 0.54 -10.66 6.31
CA ILE A 126 1.27 -11.89 5.99
C ILE A 126 0.21 -12.93 5.66
N ASP A 127 0.33 -13.57 4.50
CA ASP A 127 -0.47 -14.73 4.15
C ASP A 127 0.44 -15.70 3.37
N ASN A 128 1.13 -16.55 4.12
CA ASN A 128 2.04 -17.56 3.59
C ASN A 128 1.64 -18.93 4.10
N ASN A 129 1.39 -19.85 3.17
CA ASN A 129 1.05 -21.25 3.44
C ASN A 129 1.89 -22.17 2.54
N TRP A 130 3.09 -22.48 2.98
CA TRP A 130 4.01 -23.34 2.25
C TRP A 130 3.81 -24.80 2.61
N THR A 131 3.71 -25.67 1.60
CA THR A 131 3.58 -27.12 1.78
C THR A 131 4.74 -27.75 2.55
N SER A 132 5.92 -27.13 2.52
CA SER A 132 7.13 -27.64 3.15
C SER A 132 7.49 -26.99 4.49
N THR A 133 6.96 -25.82 4.81
CA THR A 133 7.44 -25.01 5.94
C THR A 133 6.32 -24.68 6.94
N GLY A 134 5.06 -24.75 6.49
CA GLY A 134 3.89 -24.41 7.28
C GLY A 134 3.28 -23.05 6.93
N GLN A 135 2.45 -22.54 7.81
CA GLN A 135 1.65 -21.33 7.60
C GLN A 135 2.03 -20.23 8.58
N ALA A 136 2.07 -18.99 8.10
CA ALA A 136 2.03 -17.78 8.91
C ALA A 136 1.06 -16.78 8.28
N ALA A 137 0.16 -16.22 9.10
CA ALA A 137 -0.78 -15.19 8.70
C ALA A 137 -0.79 -14.06 9.72
N LEU A 138 -0.64 -12.84 9.25
CA LEU A 138 -0.88 -11.60 9.98
C LEU A 138 -1.95 -10.82 9.26
N ASP A 139 -3.05 -10.56 9.91
CA ASP A 139 -4.07 -9.60 9.50
C ASP A 139 -3.95 -8.37 10.39
N LEU A 140 -3.58 -7.21 9.82
CA LEU A 140 -3.41 -5.99 10.58
C LEU A 140 -4.19 -4.86 9.93
N ASN A 141 -5.22 -4.41 10.61
CA ASN A 141 -6.02 -3.26 10.25
C ASN A 141 -5.56 -2.05 11.08
N ARG A 142 -5.62 -0.87 10.49
CA ARG A 142 -5.30 0.40 11.13
C ARG A 142 -6.47 1.36 11.03
N LEU A 143 -6.83 1.95 12.16
CA LEU A 143 -7.71 3.12 12.23
C LEU A 143 -6.85 4.32 12.60
N SER A 144 -6.79 5.32 11.72
CA SER A 144 -6.10 6.60 11.94
C SER A 144 -7.10 7.71 12.18
N LEU A 145 -6.76 8.64 13.07
CA LEU A 145 -7.51 9.88 13.30
C LEU A 145 -6.52 11.04 13.25
N ASP A 146 -6.84 12.06 12.46
CA ASP A 146 -5.96 13.16 12.13
C ASP A 146 -6.55 14.51 12.50
N ALA A 147 -5.69 15.41 12.98
CA ALA A 147 -5.91 16.84 13.05
C ALA A 147 -5.09 17.50 11.94
N ILE A 148 -5.73 18.37 11.15
CA ILE A 148 -5.17 19.01 9.96
C ILE A 148 -5.22 20.51 10.18
N PHE A 149 -4.11 21.19 9.83
CA PHE A 149 -4.01 22.63 9.97
C PHE A 149 -3.43 23.28 8.69
N ALA A 150 -4.26 24.09 8.04
CA ALA A 150 -3.82 24.95 6.94
C ALA A 150 -3.08 26.17 7.55
N VAL A 151 -1.74 26.18 7.47
CA VAL A 151 -0.93 27.28 7.98
C VAL A 151 -1.16 28.55 7.15
N ASN A 152 -1.28 28.38 5.84
CA ASN A 152 -1.63 29.41 4.87
C ASN A 152 -2.13 28.76 3.56
N SER A 153 -2.31 29.53 2.50
CA SER A 153 -2.80 29.04 1.20
C SER A 153 -1.86 28.05 0.51
N SER A 154 -0.59 27.95 0.95
CA SER A 154 0.41 27.07 0.31
C SER A 154 0.99 25.99 1.22
N LEU A 155 0.85 26.11 2.55
CA LEU A 155 1.43 25.17 3.52
C LEU A 155 0.38 24.62 4.44
N ALA A 156 0.31 23.30 4.57
CA ALA A 156 -0.50 22.59 5.54
C ALA A 156 0.32 21.55 6.30
N LEU A 157 -0.08 21.30 7.54
CA LEU A 157 0.47 20.32 8.45
C LEU A 157 -0.66 19.41 8.95
N ALA A 158 -0.34 18.18 9.26
CA ALA A 158 -1.25 17.28 9.97
C ALA A 158 -0.48 16.40 10.94
N ALA A 159 -1.17 15.96 11.99
CA ALA A 159 -0.69 14.96 12.92
C ALA A 159 -1.85 14.06 13.34
N GLY A 160 -1.55 12.78 13.57
CA GLY A 160 -2.57 11.80 13.90
C GLY A 160 -2.04 10.65 14.74
N ILE A 161 -3.00 9.86 15.22
CA ILE A 161 -2.77 8.62 15.96
C ILE A 161 -3.24 7.44 15.11
N ASP A 162 -2.53 6.32 15.22
CA ASP A 162 -2.83 5.06 14.56
C ASP A 162 -3.20 4.01 15.61
N TRP A 163 -4.39 3.48 15.56
CA TRP A 163 -4.80 2.34 16.37
C TRP A 163 -4.71 1.07 15.54
N TYR A 164 -3.96 0.09 16.02
CA TYR A 164 -3.74 -1.17 15.34
C TYR A 164 -4.63 -2.28 15.91
N LEU A 165 -5.32 -2.97 15.00
CA LEU A 165 -6.18 -4.12 15.27
C LEU A 165 -5.59 -5.29 14.50
N SER A 166 -5.00 -6.29 15.20
CA SER A 166 -4.25 -7.34 14.53
C SER A 166 -4.55 -8.73 15.06
N THR A 167 -4.45 -9.72 14.17
CA THR A 167 -4.42 -11.14 14.50
C THR A 167 -3.22 -11.78 13.82
N LEU A 168 -2.41 -12.49 14.58
CA LEU A 168 -1.27 -13.25 14.12
C LEU A 168 -1.53 -14.74 14.38
N SER A 169 -1.43 -15.58 13.36
CA SER A 169 -1.48 -17.02 13.48
C SER A 169 -0.25 -17.67 12.85
N MET A 170 0.23 -18.73 13.44
CA MET A 170 1.30 -19.57 12.92
C MET A 170 0.93 -21.03 13.10
N ASN A 171 1.18 -21.84 12.07
CA ASN A 171 1.05 -23.30 12.10
C ASN A 171 2.24 -23.92 11.39
N THR A 172 3.23 -24.32 12.16
CA THR A 172 4.49 -24.89 11.68
C THR A 172 4.79 -26.18 12.44
N PRO A 173 5.68 -27.07 11.96
CA PRO A 173 6.11 -28.22 12.75
C PRO A 173 6.59 -27.80 14.14
N GLY A 174 5.88 -28.24 15.18
CA GLY A 174 6.20 -27.93 16.58
C GLY A 174 5.56 -26.69 17.17
N GLN A 175 4.86 -25.86 16.40
CA GLN A 175 4.17 -24.66 16.91
C GLN A 175 2.86 -24.42 16.16
N SER A 176 1.76 -24.26 16.93
CA SER A 176 0.47 -23.82 16.39
C SER A 176 -0.18 -22.87 17.40
N PHE A 177 -0.45 -21.64 16.97
CA PHE A 177 -1.15 -20.64 17.80
C PHE A 177 -1.87 -19.60 16.93
N ALA A 178 -2.85 -18.93 17.56
CA ALA A 178 -3.45 -17.68 17.05
C ALA A 178 -3.57 -16.71 18.22
N SER A 179 -3.18 -15.46 18.01
CA SER A 179 -3.19 -14.43 19.04
C SER A 179 -3.59 -13.09 18.42
N SER A 180 -4.33 -12.26 19.17
CA SER A 180 -4.80 -10.96 18.68
C SER A 180 -4.30 -9.84 19.58
N ASP A 181 -4.04 -8.68 18.98
CA ASP A 181 -3.77 -7.43 19.71
C ASP A 181 -4.70 -6.32 19.21
N LYS A 182 -5.34 -5.64 20.15
CA LYS A 182 -6.23 -4.48 19.93
C LYS A 182 -5.83 -3.28 20.77
N THR A 183 -4.63 -3.30 21.35
CA THR A 183 -4.18 -2.31 22.35
C THR A 183 -2.98 -1.50 21.90
N SER A 184 -2.49 -1.73 20.68
CA SER A 184 -1.28 -1.08 20.18
C SER A 184 -1.60 0.17 19.38
N PHE A 185 -0.78 1.18 19.60
CA PHE A 185 -0.89 2.49 18.93
C PHE A 185 0.43 2.87 18.29
N GLY A 186 0.33 3.70 17.27
CA GLY A 186 1.37 4.46 16.63
C GLY A 186 0.97 5.92 16.49
N GLY A 187 1.78 6.69 15.78
CA GLY A 187 1.46 8.07 15.48
C GLY A 187 2.12 8.51 14.19
N HIS A 188 1.63 9.58 13.60
CA HIS A 188 2.20 10.11 12.39
C HIS A 188 2.05 11.63 12.32
N ALA A 189 2.89 12.23 11.47
CA ALA A 189 2.81 13.63 11.12
C ALA A 189 3.08 13.80 9.63
N SER A 190 2.47 14.79 9.03
CA SER A 190 2.64 15.07 7.61
C SER A 190 2.64 16.56 7.28
N MET A 191 3.19 16.85 6.13
CA MET A 191 3.25 18.20 5.57
C MET A 191 2.92 18.13 4.08
N LYS A 192 2.18 19.11 3.59
CA LYS A 192 2.04 19.39 2.16
C LYS A 192 2.30 20.86 1.91
N TRP A 193 3.19 21.13 0.95
CA TRP A 193 3.59 22.48 0.57
C TRP A 193 3.44 22.67 -0.95
N LYS A 194 2.61 23.62 -1.36
CA LYS A 194 2.53 24.15 -2.73
C LYS A 194 3.71 25.11 -2.91
N ALA A 195 4.89 24.57 -3.25
CA ALA A 195 6.18 25.29 -3.23
C ALA A 195 6.27 26.40 -4.28
N ALA A 196 5.60 26.20 -5.42
CA ALA A 196 5.47 27.15 -6.52
C ALA A 196 4.20 26.83 -7.33
N PRO A 197 3.76 27.69 -8.24
CA PRO A 197 2.75 27.30 -9.21
C PRO A 197 3.17 26.00 -9.90
N MET A 198 2.27 25.01 -9.97
CA MET A 198 2.48 23.68 -10.55
C MET A 198 3.47 22.75 -9.77
N TRP A 199 4.00 23.15 -8.62
CA TRP A 199 4.91 22.30 -7.83
C TRP A 199 4.36 22.08 -6.41
N SER A 200 4.27 20.83 -6.01
CA SER A 200 3.91 20.42 -4.65
C SER A 200 4.99 19.52 -4.06
N VAL A 201 5.23 19.68 -2.76
CA VAL A 201 6.12 18.83 -1.97
C VAL A 201 5.30 18.22 -0.83
N GLY A 202 5.48 16.93 -0.60
CA GLY A 202 4.85 16.19 0.49
C GLY A 202 5.89 15.50 1.37
N VAL A 203 5.60 15.45 2.66
CA VAL A 203 6.35 14.64 3.62
C VAL A 203 5.37 13.93 4.52
N MET A 204 5.57 12.64 4.72
CA MET A 204 4.82 11.81 5.67
C MET A 204 5.80 11.03 6.53
N ALA A 205 5.68 11.14 7.86
CA ALA A 205 6.47 10.38 8.82
C ALA A 205 5.53 9.59 9.73
N ARG A 206 5.77 8.30 9.89
CA ARG A 206 4.96 7.40 10.72
C ARG A 206 5.85 6.63 11.68
N LEU A 207 5.47 6.61 12.95
CA LEU A 207 6.09 5.81 13.99
C LEU A 207 5.33 4.49 14.14
N GLY A 208 6.00 3.38 13.87
CA GLY A 208 5.41 2.05 13.94
C GLY A 208 5.08 1.64 15.37
N GLY A 209 3.92 1.01 15.56
CA GLY A 209 3.47 0.46 16.83
C GLY A 209 4.26 -0.77 17.27
N LYS A 210 3.99 -1.21 18.50
CA LYS A 210 4.50 -2.47 19.08
C LYS A 210 3.33 -3.38 19.37
N LEU A 211 3.07 -4.35 18.50
CA LEU A 211 2.03 -5.35 18.65
C LEU A 211 2.41 -6.36 19.73
N LYS A 212 1.43 -6.85 20.50
CA LYS A 212 1.61 -7.74 21.64
C LYS A 212 0.83 -9.03 21.43
N TYR A 213 1.51 -10.15 21.50
CA TYR A 213 0.94 -11.48 21.28
C TYR A 213 1.37 -12.46 22.38
N SER A 214 0.73 -13.63 22.40
CA SER A 214 1.15 -14.79 23.17
C SER A 214 1.19 -16.03 22.29
N ASN A 215 2.16 -16.91 22.53
CA ASN A 215 2.28 -18.18 21.83
C ASN A 215 1.44 -19.30 22.48
N SER A 216 1.52 -20.52 21.95
CA SER A 216 0.81 -21.71 22.46
C SER A 216 1.15 -22.09 23.91
N LEU A 217 2.30 -21.63 24.41
CA LEU A 217 2.73 -21.84 25.81
C LEU A 217 2.37 -20.66 26.70
N SER A 218 1.49 -19.74 26.23
CA SER A 218 1.12 -18.50 26.90
C SER A 218 2.29 -17.55 27.18
N GLN A 219 3.41 -17.70 26.47
CA GLN A 219 4.54 -16.80 26.57
C GLN A 219 4.27 -15.55 25.73
N ALA A 220 4.43 -14.39 26.36
CA ALA A 220 4.22 -13.11 25.70
C ALA A 220 5.41 -12.74 24.80
N PHE A 221 5.12 -12.29 23.56
CA PHE A 221 6.10 -11.73 22.66
C PHE A 221 5.57 -10.47 21.97
N SER A 222 6.41 -9.78 21.23
CA SER A 222 5.99 -8.57 20.53
C SER A 222 6.59 -8.46 19.13
N LEU A 223 5.78 -7.94 18.22
CA LEU A 223 6.20 -7.58 16.86
C LEU A 223 6.22 -6.05 16.75
N LYS A 224 7.38 -5.47 16.48
CA LYS A 224 7.50 -4.03 16.20
C LYS A 224 7.25 -3.78 14.75
N LEU A 225 6.38 -2.81 14.43
CA LEU A 225 6.21 -2.31 13.07
C LEU A 225 7.34 -1.35 12.71
N PRO A 226 7.68 -1.19 11.42
CA PRO A 226 8.70 -0.23 10.98
C PRO A 226 8.26 1.21 11.26
N ASP A 227 9.22 2.10 11.49
CA ASP A 227 9.01 3.52 11.29
C ASP A 227 9.17 3.80 9.79
N GLU A 228 8.45 4.79 9.27
CA GLU A 228 8.44 5.12 7.84
C GLU A 228 8.56 6.63 7.64
N ILE A 229 9.31 7.03 6.62
CA ILE A 229 9.36 8.41 6.16
C ILE A 229 9.24 8.40 4.65
N THR A 230 8.27 9.13 4.12
CA THR A 230 8.12 9.37 2.69
C THR A 230 8.33 10.85 2.39
N VAL A 231 9.15 11.12 1.39
CA VAL A 231 9.33 12.46 0.81
C VAL A 231 8.92 12.40 -0.64
N ALA A 232 8.18 13.39 -1.08
CA ALA A 232 7.55 13.40 -2.39
C ALA A 232 7.60 14.76 -3.06
N VAL A 233 7.63 14.76 -4.39
CA VAL A 233 7.47 15.94 -5.22
C VAL A 233 6.51 15.63 -6.37
N ALA A 234 5.56 16.54 -6.60
CA ALA A 234 4.65 16.49 -7.73
C ALA A 234 4.80 17.75 -8.59
N HIS A 235 4.68 17.58 -9.90
CA HIS A 235 4.73 18.65 -10.88
C HIS A 235 3.58 18.52 -11.90
N ASP A 236 2.75 19.54 -11.96
CA ASP A 236 1.73 19.68 -13.01
C ASP A 236 2.42 20.23 -14.28
N VAL A 237 2.74 19.34 -15.23
CA VAL A 237 3.53 19.69 -16.46
C VAL A 237 2.74 20.56 -17.42
N ALA A 238 1.44 20.57 -17.33
CA ALA A 238 0.47 21.43 -17.95
C ALA A 238 -0.85 21.15 -17.24
N ASP A 239 -1.93 21.85 -17.57
CA ASP A 239 -3.26 21.60 -16.98
C ASP A 239 -3.75 20.16 -17.18
N ALA A 240 -3.10 19.38 -18.06
CA ALA A 240 -3.52 18.05 -18.45
C ALA A 240 -2.69 16.90 -17.84
N VAL A 241 -1.50 17.14 -17.31
CA VAL A 241 -0.60 16.05 -16.86
C VAL A 241 0.09 16.41 -15.56
N ARG A 242 -0.05 15.53 -14.57
CA ARG A 242 0.75 15.55 -13.32
C ARG A 242 1.74 14.41 -13.34
N LEU A 243 2.96 14.71 -12.92
CA LEU A 243 4.01 13.73 -12.61
C LEU A 243 4.32 13.81 -11.12
N GLU A 244 4.47 12.65 -10.46
CA GLU A 244 4.86 12.58 -9.06
C GLU A 244 5.99 11.57 -8.86
N PHE A 245 6.89 11.89 -7.94
CA PHE A 245 7.96 11.01 -7.49
C PHE A 245 7.99 11.00 -5.98
N ASP A 246 7.92 9.79 -5.39
CA ASP A 246 7.97 9.55 -3.96
C ASP A 246 9.13 8.62 -3.61
N ALA A 247 9.82 8.91 -2.51
CA ALA A 247 10.83 8.06 -1.92
C ALA A 247 10.43 7.74 -0.47
N ASN A 248 10.16 6.47 -0.20
CA ASN A 248 9.86 5.97 1.14
C ASN A 248 11.05 5.23 1.70
N TRP A 249 11.42 5.55 2.94
CA TRP A 249 12.35 4.79 3.76
C TRP A 249 11.57 4.11 4.90
N SER A 250 11.72 2.78 5.03
CA SER A 250 11.07 1.97 6.05
C SER A 250 12.10 1.28 6.94
N ARG A 251 12.05 1.52 8.25
CA ARG A 251 12.99 1.01 9.25
C ARG A 251 12.67 -0.42 9.67
N TRP A 252 12.74 -1.37 8.74
CA TRP A 252 12.49 -2.78 8.98
C TRP A 252 13.51 -3.43 9.92
N SER A 253 14.68 -2.83 10.12
CA SER A 253 15.66 -3.28 11.09
C SER A 253 15.15 -3.30 12.55
N ARG A 254 13.99 -2.66 12.83
CA ARG A 254 13.29 -2.76 14.12
C ARG A 254 12.61 -4.12 14.35
N VAL A 255 12.27 -4.84 13.28
CA VAL A 255 11.66 -6.17 13.36
C VAL A 255 12.76 -7.18 13.67
N LYS A 256 12.95 -7.49 14.93
CA LYS A 256 14.06 -8.33 15.43
C LYS A 256 13.69 -9.80 15.58
N SER A 257 12.44 -10.07 15.88
CA SER A 257 11.94 -11.43 16.12
C SER A 257 10.45 -11.53 15.80
N LEU A 258 10.03 -12.74 15.46
CA LEU A 258 8.64 -13.16 15.43
C LEU A 258 8.54 -14.45 16.27
N ASN A 259 7.72 -14.44 17.34
CA ASN A 259 7.58 -15.56 18.27
C ASN A 259 8.95 -16.08 18.75
N ASP A 260 9.80 -15.18 19.26
CA ASP A 260 11.17 -15.42 19.74
C ASP A 260 12.17 -15.97 18.72
N GLN A 261 11.73 -16.26 17.50
CA GLN A 261 12.65 -16.58 16.40
C GLN A 261 13.24 -15.29 15.85
N ALA A 262 14.58 -15.22 15.86
CA ALA A 262 15.30 -14.07 15.32
C ALA A 262 15.01 -13.88 13.82
N ILE A 263 14.65 -12.64 13.46
CA ILE A 263 14.47 -12.20 12.08
C ILE A 263 15.57 -11.20 11.75
N SER A 264 16.25 -11.38 10.63
CA SER A 264 17.29 -10.46 10.18
C SER A 264 16.77 -9.62 9.00
N MET A 265 16.13 -8.50 9.30
CA MET A 265 15.71 -7.52 8.31
C MET A 265 16.67 -6.32 8.29
N ARG A 266 16.77 -5.67 7.14
CA ARG A 266 17.44 -4.37 6.94
C ARG A 266 16.40 -3.31 6.63
N ASP A 267 16.76 -2.06 6.81
CA ASP A 267 15.94 -0.95 6.32
C ASP A 267 15.81 -1.05 4.80
N SER A 268 14.66 -0.65 4.28
CA SER A 268 14.35 -0.69 2.85
C SER A 268 13.99 0.68 2.31
N ILE A 269 14.21 0.86 1.01
CA ILE A 269 13.80 2.04 0.26
C ILE A 269 12.83 1.60 -0.83
N THR A 270 11.71 2.32 -0.95
CA THR A 270 10.78 2.19 -2.06
C THR A 270 10.77 3.50 -2.83
N LEU A 271 11.00 3.42 -4.15
CA LEU A 271 10.91 4.55 -5.06
C LEU A 271 9.66 4.37 -5.93
N MET A 272 8.81 5.37 -5.97
CA MET A 272 7.55 5.35 -6.70
C MET A 272 7.49 6.53 -7.67
N THR A 273 6.97 6.31 -8.85
CA THR A 273 6.67 7.38 -9.79
C THR A 273 5.31 7.15 -10.44
N GLY A 274 4.54 8.21 -10.54
CA GLY A 274 3.21 8.23 -11.10
C GLY A 274 3.02 9.32 -12.12
N ALA A 275 2.19 9.05 -13.11
CA ALA A 275 1.69 10.03 -14.07
C ALA A 275 0.17 9.97 -14.07
N THR A 276 -0.47 11.12 -13.90
CA THR A 276 -1.93 11.29 -14.04
C THR A 276 -2.20 12.19 -15.23
N TRP A 277 -2.96 11.66 -16.18
CA TRP A 277 -3.42 12.42 -17.35
C TRP A 277 -4.89 12.78 -17.19
N PHE A 278 -5.19 14.07 -17.02
CA PHE A 278 -6.53 14.64 -16.97
C PHE A 278 -7.03 14.88 -18.39
N TRP A 279 -7.59 13.83 -19.02
CA TRP A 279 -7.98 13.87 -20.44
C TRP A 279 -9.35 14.54 -20.67
N ARG A 280 -10.13 14.74 -19.59
CA ARG A 280 -11.35 15.53 -19.52
C ARG A 280 -11.46 16.14 -18.13
N GLU A 281 -12.31 17.13 -17.96
CA GLU A 281 -12.54 17.88 -16.71
C GLU A 281 -12.72 16.94 -15.50
N ASN A 282 -13.48 15.84 -15.67
CA ASN A 282 -13.82 14.91 -14.58
C ASN A 282 -13.37 13.47 -14.88
N SER A 283 -12.33 13.30 -15.69
CA SER A 283 -11.85 11.95 -16.03
C SER A 283 -10.33 11.92 -16.17
N GLN A 284 -9.73 10.90 -15.61
CA GLN A 284 -8.28 10.77 -15.54
C GLN A 284 -7.82 9.34 -15.81
N LEU A 285 -6.67 9.23 -16.44
CA LEU A 285 -5.92 7.99 -16.59
C LEU A 285 -4.63 8.09 -15.79
N ARG A 286 -4.23 6.99 -15.20
CA ARG A 286 -3.06 6.91 -14.34
C ARG A 286 -2.13 5.81 -14.78
N PHE A 287 -0.85 6.06 -14.64
CA PHE A 287 0.25 5.14 -14.92
C PHE A 287 1.22 5.21 -13.76
N GLY A 288 1.71 4.08 -13.30
CA GLY A 288 2.64 4.06 -12.20
C GLY A 288 3.71 2.99 -12.33
N TYR A 289 4.88 3.30 -11.77
CA TYR A 289 5.97 2.36 -11.57
C TYR A 289 6.54 2.51 -10.17
N ALA A 290 6.84 1.40 -9.51
CA ALA A 290 7.58 1.41 -8.26
C ALA A 290 8.71 0.37 -8.28
N TYR A 291 9.85 0.76 -7.71
CA TYR A 291 10.93 -0.10 -7.29
C TYR A 291 10.90 -0.21 -5.77
N ASP A 292 10.78 -1.42 -5.26
CA ASP A 292 10.67 -1.68 -3.84
C ASP A 292 11.81 -2.62 -3.41
N GLN A 293 12.73 -2.10 -2.59
CA GLN A 293 13.86 -2.85 -2.11
C GLN A 293 13.43 -3.81 -1.01
N GLY A 294 13.63 -5.13 -1.21
CA GLY A 294 13.34 -6.12 -0.18
C GLY A 294 14.14 -5.89 1.11
N ALA A 295 13.47 -6.03 2.24
CA ALA A 295 14.04 -5.85 3.57
C ALA A 295 14.77 -7.11 4.10
N ASN A 296 14.52 -8.29 3.55
CA ASN A 296 15.20 -9.53 3.95
C ASN A 296 16.70 -9.51 3.57
N LYS A 297 17.58 -9.75 4.53
CA LYS A 297 18.99 -10.01 4.26
C LYS A 297 19.15 -11.38 3.58
N GLY A 298 19.94 -11.43 2.51
CA GLY A 298 20.04 -12.60 1.62
C GLY A 298 20.30 -13.95 2.29
N THR A 299 21.07 -13.98 3.40
CA THR A 299 21.43 -15.20 4.15
C THR A 299 20.40 -15.59 5.21
N ALA A 300 19.46 -14.74 5.55
CA ALA A 300 18.46 -14.93 6.62
C ALA A 300 17.02 -14.91 6.08
N TYR A 301 16.83 -15.45 4.88
CA TYR A 301 15.51 -15.56 4.27
C TYR A 301 14.62 -16.53 5.04
N ASN A 302 13.43 -16.09 5.41
CA ASN A 302 12.38 -16.92 6.00
C ASN A 302 11.15 -16.91 5.08
N PRO A 303 10.73 -18.04 4.48
CA PRO A 303 9.61 -18.09 3.56
C PRO A 303 8.26 -17.76 4.22
N LEU A 304 8.14 -17.88 5.54
CA LEU A 304 6.93 -17.48 6.27
C LEU A 304 6.76 -15.96 6.33
N ILE A 305 7.87 -15.22 6.18
CA ILE A 305 7.87 -13.74 6.05
C ILE A 305 8.63 -13.42 4.76
N ALA A 306 8.13 -13.99 3.67
CA ALA A 306 8.76 -13.87 2.37
C ALA A 306 8.74 -12.41 1.91
N ASP A 307 9.92 -11.88 1.66
CA ASP A 307 10.12 -10.54 1.15
C ASP A 307 11.29 -10.51 0.16
N GLN A 308 11.07 -9.90 -0.98
CA GLN A 308 12.04 -9.80 -2.05
C GLN A 308 11.94 -8.41 -2.69
N THR A 309 13.00 -7.98 -3.35
CA THR A 309 12.94 -6.79 -4.21
C THR A 309 11.86 -6.97 -5.28
N ALA A 310 11.04 -5.93 -5.49
CA ALA A 310 9.96 -5.94 -6.46
C ALA A 310 10.05 -4.77 -7.43
N HIS A 311 9.57 -5.01 -8.64
CA HIS A 311 9.19 -4.00 -9.60
C HIS A 311 7.68 -4.06 -9.79
N LYS A 312 6.99 -2.93 -9.67
CA LYS A 312 5.53 -2.82 -9.80
C LYS A 312 5.19 -1.92 -10.97
N LEU A 313 4.26 -2.33 -11.79
CA LEU A 313 3.63 -1.53 -12.84
C LEU A 313 2.16 -1.42 -12.55
N SER A 314 1.57 -0.27 -12.79
CA SER A 314 0.15 -0.05 -12.56
C SER A 314 -0.50 0.84 -13.61
N LEU A 315 -1.79 0.64 -13.76
CA LEU A 315 -2.68 1.42 -14.62
C LEU A 315 -3.95 1.72 -13.84
N GLY A 316 -4.51 2.90 -14.01
CA GLY A 316 -5.77 3.28 -13.38
C GLY A 316 -6.59 4.22 -14.25
N ALA A 317 -7.87 4.27 -13.95
CA ALA A 317 -8.80 5.23 -14.52
C ALA A 317 -9.75 5.71 -13.43
N GLY A 318 -10.10 6.99 -13.46
CA GLY A 318 -11.06 7.57 -12.54
C GLY A 318 -11.95 8.59 -13.25
N GLY A 319 -13.11 8.82 -12.66
CA GLY A 319 -14.03 9.81 -13.21
C GLY A 319 -15.33 9.94 -12.40
N ASP A 320 -16.02 11.05 -12.65
CA ASP A 320 -17.29 11.33 -12.00
C ASP A 320 -18.43 10.60 -12.72
N LEU A 321 -19.25 9.92 -11.94
CA LEU A 321 -20.39 9.16 -12.42
C LEU A 321 -21.55 9.32 -11.44
N TYR A 322 -22.66 9.89 -11.89
CA TYR A 322 -23.90 10.09 -11.10
C TYR A 322 -23.67 10.77 -9.72
N GLY A 323 -22.75 11.76 -9.65
CA GLY A 323 -22.50 12.53 -8.43
C GLY A 323 -21.59 11.84 -7.39
N VAL A 324 -20.90 10.79 -7.80
CA VAL A 324 -19.80 10.17 -7.07
C VAL A 324 -18.56 10.11 -7.97
N HIS A 325 -17.39 10.13 -7.37
CA HIS A 325 -16.13 9.85 -8.06
C HIS A 325 -15.80 8.37 -7.93
N ALA A 326 -15.52 7.69 -9.02
CA ALA A 326 -15.15 6.28 -9.04
C ALA A 326 -13.77 6.09 -9.68
N ASP A 327 -12.93 5.29 -9.02
CA ASP A 327 -11.61 4.90 -9.50
C ASP A 327 -11.52 3.38 -9.62
N VAL A 328 -10.86 2.92 -10.68
CA VAL A 328 -10.47 1.53 -10.87
C VAL A 328 -9.00 1.46 -11.26
N ALA A 329 -8.28 0.48 -10.71
CA ALA A 329 -6.88 0.29 -11.05
C ALA A 329 -6.48 -1.18 -11.04
N VAL A 330 -5.43 -1.48 -11.82
CA VAL A 330 -4.75 -2.77 -11.84
C VAL A 330 -3.27 -2.56 -11.60
N GLY A 331 -2.65 -3.49 -10.89
CA GLY A 331 -1.22 -3.50 -10.62
C GLY A 331 -0.61 -4.88 -10.85
N TYR A 332 0.63 -4.88 -11.29
CA TYR A 332 1.41 -6.09 -11.45
C TYR A 332 2.80 -5.91 -10.85
N ALA A 333 3.15 -6.78 -9.87
CA ALA A 333 4.46 -6.81 -9.26
C ALA A 333 5.19 -8.08 -9.66
N PHE A 334 6.44 -7.93 -10.11
CA PHE A 334 7.34 -9.03 -10.42
C PHE A 334 8.64 -8.90 -9.65
N HIS A 335 9.22 -10.06 -9.32
CA HIS A 335 10.43 -10.16 -8.52
C HIS A 335 11.51 -10.91 -9.28
N PRO A 336 12.77 -10.46 -9.21
CA PRO A 336 13.90 -11.28 -9.64
C PRO A 336 13.91 -12.60 -8.87
N LYS A 337 14.31 -13.69 -9.53
CA LYS A 337 14.50 -14.98 -8.86
C LYS A 337 15.47 -14.83 -7.68
N LYS A 338 15.11 -15.40 -6.53
CA LYS A 338 15.95 -15.36 -5.34
C LYS A 338 16.52 -16.75 -5.02
N ASN A 339 17.81 -16.90 -5.15
CA ASN A 339 18.52 -18.10 -4.69
C ASN A 339 18.82 -17.96 -3.20
N VAL A 340 18.36 -18.91 -2.42
CA VAL A 340 18.53 -18.96 -0.96
C VAL A 340 19.34 -20.19 -0.62
N SER A 341 20.25 -20.06 0.35
CA SER A 341 21.06 -21.15 0.92
C SER A 341 20.69 -21.39 2.38
N GLY A 342 21.12 -22.52 2.96
CA GLY A 342 20.86 -22.86 4.37
C GLY A 342 19.56 -23.62 4.57
N ALA A 343 18.88 -23.40 5.71
CA ALA A 343 17.70 -24.17 6.12
C ALA A 343 16.52 -24.08 5.14
N TYR A 344 16.42 -23.00 4.39
CA TYR A 344 15.37 -22.77 3.39
C TYR A 344 15.94 -22.71 1.96
N ALA A 345 17.01 -23.51 1.70
CA ALA A 345 17.67 -23.51 0.40
C ALA A 345 16.70 -23.82 -0.75
N GLY A 346 16.79 -23.01 -1.81
CA GLY A 346 15.97 -23.15 -3.00
C GLY A 346 15.95 -21.89 -3.84
N THR A 347 15.36 -21.97 -5.03
CA THR A 347 15.13 -20.82 -5.92
C THR A 347 13.70 -20.37 -5.81
N TYR A 348 13.49 -19.24 -5.16
CA TYR A 348 12.17 -18.65 -4.94
C TYR A 348 11.77 -17.77 -6.11
N ARG A 349 10.50 -17.90 -6.50
CA ARG A 349 9.84 -17.06 -7.50
C ARG A 349 8.55 -16.53 -6.91
N ASP A 350 8.27 -15.28 -7.22
CA ASP A 350 7.12 -14.60 -6.62
C ASP A 350 6.56 -13.52 -7.56
N ARG A 351 5.22 -13.39 -7.64
CA ARG A 351 4.51 -12.44 -8.49
C ARG A 351 3.18 -12.05 -7.84
N ARG A 352 2.69 -10.82 -8.06
CA ARG A 352 1.41 -10.34 -7.55
C ARG A 352 0.62 -9.59 -8.62
N PHE A 353 -0.66 -9.85 -8.68
CA PHE A 353 -1.64 -9.04 -9.37
C PHE A 353 -2.53 -8.35 -8.35
N SER A 354 -2.84 -7.08 -8.54
CA SER A 354 -3.76 -6.29 -7.73
C SER A 354 -4.84 -5.69 -8.61
N PHE A 355 -6.07 -5.65 -8.10
CA PHE A 355 -7.19 -4.93 -8.68
C PHE A 355 -7.85 -4.14 -7.58
N ALA A 356 -8.02 -2.83 -7.76
CA ALA A 356 -8.65 -1.97 -6.77
C ALA A 356 -9.83 -1.20 -7.36
N LEU A 357 -10.84 -0.99 -6.53
CA LEU A 357 -12.00 -0.15 -6.81
C LEU A 357 -12.23 0.77 -5.62
N SER A 358 -12.40 2.06 -5.87
CA SER A 358 -12.76 3.06 -4.86
C SER A 358 -13.91 3.93 -5.37
N VAL A 359 -14.81 4.29 -4.46
CA VAL A 359 -15.90 5.23 -4.73
C VAL A 359 -15.88 6.30 -3.66
N ALA A 360 -15.83 7.55 -4.07
CA ALA A 360 -15.81 8.71 -3.20
C ALA A 360 -16.99 9.63 -3.47
N LYS A 361 -17.42 10.33 -2.42
CA LYS A 361 -18.45 11.38 -2.52
C LYS A 361 -18.07 12.59 -1.67
N ARG A 362 -18.29 13.77 -2.22
CA ARG A 362 -18.26 15.05 -1.52
C ARG A 362 -19.71 15.50 -1.24
N PHE A 363 -19.96 16.02 -0.03
CA PHE A 363 -21.27 16.45 0.46
C PHE A 363 -21.30 17.96 0.65
#